data_baf5c75fe8e1903b73fbacff0d1e475f
#
_entry.id   baf5c75fe8e1903b73fbacff0d1e475f
#
_cell.length_a   1.000
_cell.length_b   1.000
_cell.length_c   1.000
_cell.angle_alpha   90.00
_cell.angle_beta   90.00
_cell.angle_gamma   90.00
#
_symmetry.space_group_name_H-M   'P 1'
#
loop_
_entity.id
_entity.type
_entity.pdbx_description
1 polymer ?
#
loop_
_entity_poly.entity_id
_entity_poly.type
_entity_poly.pdbx_seq_one_letter_code
_entity_poly.pdbx_strand_id
1 'polypeptide(L)'
;VMSSGKILCSTGALLLYGGDYRLLEPLSKQLRCDGFEFMMDCPYYQEMEALKRFLQESGLYIPVVHCEKSIGENISTGKEAQWADAYEKFEMNCDIAQSIGAKMIVVHLWDGLTSDSNFQNNIAGYPRLNQIAQRYGLDLLVENVVCSVENPMKHFCELNETYPNVHFVFDTKMAAFHGQIDLLYESEYEWLWRRKQIRHFHVNDYAGGYMDWGNLRSLPIGKGKIDFKRFFDFVKKIGYDDFFTVEATAHNGAGVVDVDMLNGQFAYIRASL
;
A
#
# COMPACT_ATOMS: atom_id res chain seq x y z
N VAL A 1 1.43 -5.60 -25.42
CA VAL A 1 1.38 -6.81 -24.59
C VAL A 1 2.06 -6.42 -23.29
N MET A 2 1.28 -6.10 -22.24
CA MET A 2 1.86 -5.84 -20.91
C MET A 2 2.46 -7.14 -20.37
N SER A 3 3.61 -7.04 -19.71
CA SER A 3 4.29 -8.19 -19.12
C SER A 3 3.41 -8.79 -18.02
N SER A 4 3.29 -10.12 -18.04
CA SER A 4 2.74 -10.88 -16.91
C SER A 4 3.53 -10.59 -15.64
N GLY A 5 2.91 -10.53 -14.49
CA GLY A 5 3.60 -10.42 -13.20
C GLY A 5 3.32 -9.14 -12.41
N LYS A 6 2.26 -8.41 -12.72
CA LYS A 6 1.99 -7.07 -12.15
C LYS A 6 0.81 -6.99 -11.18
N ILE A 7 -0.01 -8.02 -11.06
CA ILE A 7 -1.20 -8.01 -10.20
C ILE A 7 -0.89 -8.76 -8.90
N LEU A 8 -0.88 -8.03 -7.80
CA LEU A 8 -0.57 -8.57 -6.48
C LEU A 8 -1.84 -8.66 -5.62
N CYS A 9 -1.80 -9.58 -4.66
CA CYS A 9 -2.77 -9.65 -3.58
C CYS A 9 -2.10 -9.22 -2.27
N SER A 10 -2.71 -8.32 -1.53
CA SER A 10 -2.25 -8.00 -0.18
C SER A 10 -2.45 -9.19 0.74
N THR A 11 -1.43 -9.56 1.50
CA THR A 11 -1.59 -10.58 2.54
C THR A 11 -2.50 -10.11 3.66
N GLY A 12 -2.65 -8.80 3.86
CA GLY A 12 -3.63 -8.21 4.78
C GLY A 12 -5.08 -8.49 4.38
N ALA A 13 -5.36 -8.76 3.10
CA ALA A 13 -6.68 -9.19 2.62
C ALA A 13 -6.97 -10.67 2.98
N LEU A 14 -5.94 -11.47 3.11
CA LEU A 14 -6.02 -12.94 3.29
C LEU A 14 -5.95 -13.35 4.76
N LEU A 15 -5.17 -12.62 5.54
CA LEU A 15 -4.92 -12.92 6.95
C LEU A 15 -5.64 -11.89 7.81
N LEU A 16 -6.17 -12.30 8.93
CA LEU A 16 -6.59 -11.38 9.97
C LEU A 16 -5.33 -10.77 10.60
N TYR A 17 -5.47 -9.60 11.25
CA TYR A 17 -4.35 -8.92 11.90
C TYR A 17 -3.54 -9.87 12.78
N GLY A 18 -2.25 -9.98 12.50
CA GLY A 18 -1.35 -10.93 13.14
C GLY A 18 -1.68 -12.40 12.91
N GLY A 19 -2.45 -12.71 11.87
CA GLY A 19 -2.83 -14.09 11.53
C GLY A 19 -1.65 -14.95 11.09
N ASP A 20 -1.85 -16.26 11.04
CA ASP A 20 -0.78 -17.20 10.72
C ASP A 20 -0.34 -17.07 9.26
N TYR A 21 0.82 -16.47 9.01
CA TYR A 21 1.38 -16.28 7.68
C TYR A 21 1.68 -17.58 6.93
N ARG A 22 1.73 -18.72 7.63
CA ARG A 22 1.95 -20.04 6.99
C ARG A 22 0.78 -20.45 6.11
N LEU A 23 -0.40 -19.84 6.34
CA LEU A 23 -1.58 -20.02 5.48
C LEU A 23 -1.40 -19.47 4.06
N LEU A 24 -0.41 -18.60 3.84
CA LEU A 24 -0.10 -18.07 2.51
C LEU A 24 0.32 -19.16 1.52
N GLU A 25 0.99 -20.19 1.97
CA GLU A 25 1.41 -21.29 1.09
C GLU A 25 0.22 -22.05 0.46
N PRO A 26 -0.75 -22.58 1.21
CA PRO A 26 -1.91 -23.23 0.60
C PRO A 26 -2.83 -22.26 -0.14
N LEU A 27 -2.97 -21.00 0.32
CA LEU A 27 -3.78 -19.99 -0.36
C LEU A 27 -3.18 -19.61 -1.72
N SER A 28 -1.86 -19.47 -1.80
CA SER A 28 -1.17 -19.11 -3.05
C SER A 28 -1.45 -20.07 -4.20
N LYS A 29 -1.70 -21.33 -3.91
CA LYS A 29 -2.03 -22.37 -4.90
C LYS A 29 -3.44 -22.21 -5.49
N GLN A 30 -4.31 -21.45 -4.84
CA GLN A 30 -5.70 -21.22 -5.24
C GLN A 30 -5.90 -19.85 -5.89
N LEU A 31 -5.02 -18.89 -5.57
CA LEU A 31 -5.12 -17.52 -6.05
C LEU A 31 -4.44 -17.37 -7.42
N ARG A 32 -5.10 -16.61 -8.30
CA ARG A 32 -4.63 -16.33 -9.67
C ARG A 32 -3.98 -14.96 -9.80
N CYS A 33 -3.50 -14.40 -8.71
CA CYS A 33 -2.62 -13.22 -8.75
C CYS A 33 -1.22 -13.61 -9.23
N ASP A 34 -0.42 -12.61 -9.59
CA ASP A 34 0.95 -12.83 -10.05
C ASP A 34 1.94 -12.91 -8.89
N GLY A 35 1.58 -12.37 -7.73
CA GLY A 35 2.38 -12.34 -6.52
C GLY A 35 1.65 -11.68 -5.37
N PHE A 36 2.40 -11.32 -4.33
CA PHE A 36 1.83 -10.76 -3.11
C PHE A 36 2.52 -9.45 -2.73
N GLU A 37 1.75 -8.56 -2.09
CA GLU A 37 2.27 -7.51 -1.24
C GLU A 37 2.17 -8.00 0.20
N PHE A 38 3.30 -8.17 0.86
CA PHE A 38 3.33 -8.68 2.23
C PHE A 38 3.09 -7.54 3.22
N MET A 39 2.00 -7.66 4.00
CA MET A 39 1.68 -6.73 5.08
C MET A 39 2.37 -7.16 6.36
N MET A 40 3.25 -6.30 6.88
CA MET A 40 3.80 -6.47 8.23
C MET A 40 2.76 -6.08 9.28
N ASP A 41 2.62 -6.93 10.28
CA ASP A 41 1.77 -6.71 11.43
C ASP A 41 2.59 -6.75 12.73
N CYS A 42 2.19 -5.97 13.74
CA CYS A 42 2.92 -5.84 15.00
C CYS A 42 3.23 -7.19 15.69
N PRO A 43 2.32 -8.18 15.73
CA PRO A 43 2.61 -9.49 16.32
C PRO A 43 3.80 -10.23 15.68
N TYR A 44 4.10 -9.99 14.40
CA TYR A 44 5.20 -10.65 13.70
C TYR A 44 6.58 -10.27 14.22
N TYR A 45 6.72 -9.13 14.89
CA TYR A 45 7.99 -8.74 15.50
C TYR A 45 8.47 -9.73 16.57
N GLN A 46 7.56 -10.56 17.14
CA GLN A 46 7.92 -11.58 18.12
C GLN A 46 8.57 -12.84 17.49
N GLU A 47 8.43 -13.02 16.18
CA GLU A 47 8.91 -14.22 15.48
C GLU A 47 9.62 -13.89 14.14
N MET A 48 10.34 -12.78 14.10
CA MET A 48 10.98 -12.26 12.87
C MET A 48 11.84 -13.30 12.14
N GLU A 49 12.64 -14.08 12.85
CA GLU A 49 13.50 -15.11 12.26
C GLU A 49 12.70 -16.25 11.64
N ALA A 50 11.61 -16.66 12.28
CA ALA A 50 10.72 -17.70 11.77
C ALA A 50 9.94 -17.20 10.55
N LEU A 51 9.44 -15.98 10.60
CA LEU A 51 8.78 -15.32 9.47
C LEU A 51 9.72 -15.20 8.26
N LYS A 52 10.91 -14.67 8.48
CA LYS A 52 11.93 -14.49 7.44
C LYS A 52 12.25 -15.81 6.75
N ARG A 53 12.51 -16.86 7.53
CA ARG A 53 12.79 -18.20 7.01
C ARG A 53 11.62 -18.73 6.19
N PHE A 54 10.41 -18.65 6.71
CA PHE A 54 9.22 -19.09 6.00
C PHE A 54 9.06 -18.39 4.65
N LEU A 55 9.15 -17.07 4.62
CA LEU A 55 8.99 -16.29 3.39
C LEU A 55 10.09 -16.62 2.36
N GLN A 56 11.33 -16.84 2.80
CA GLN A 56 12.42 -17.25 1.92
C GLN A 56 12.24 -18.65 1.33
N GLU A 57 11.74 -19.60 2.14
CA GLU A 57 11.55 -21.01 1.75
C GLU A 57 10.26 -21.24 0.97
N SER A 58 9.26 -20.38 1.12
CA SER A 58 7.93 -20.53 0.50
C SER A 58 7.94 -20.47 -1.04
N GLY A 59 8.94 -19.81 -1.62
CA GLY A 59 8.99 -19.57 -3.07
C GLY A 59 7.93 -18.57 -3.57
N LEU A 60 7.24 -17.86 -2.66
CA LEU A 60 6.25 -16.84 -3.02
C LEU A 60 6.94 -15.64 -3.69
N TYR A 61 6.33 -15.13 -4.77
CA TYR A 61 6.78 -13.88 -5.38
C TYR A 61 6.19 -12.69 -4.62
N ILE A 62 7.07 -11.96 -3.90
CA ILE A 62 6.71 -10.82 -3.05
C ILE A 62 7.58 -9.62 -3.43
N PRO A 63 7.26 -8.89 -4.51
CA PRO A 63 8.04 -7.74 -4.95
C PRO A 63 7.87 -6.50 -4.07
N VAL A 64 6.83 -6.44 -3.24
CA VAL A 64 6.44 -5.30 -2.41
C VAL A 64 6.17 -5.76 -0.99
N VAL A 65 6.72 -5.03 -0.01
CA VAL A 65 6.37 -5.18 1.41
C VAL A 65 5.68 -3.90 1.88
N HIS A 66 4.57 -4.05 2.58
CA HIS A 66 3.88 -2.96 3.26
C HIS A 66 4.29 -2.91 4.72
N CYS A 67 4.77 -1.75 5.17
CA CYS A 67 5.19 -1.54 6.54
C CYS A 67 4.05 -1.65 7.54
N GLU A 68 4.41 -2.06 8.74
CA GLU A 68 3.52 -2.00 9.91
C GLU A 68 3.12 -0.54 10.20
N LYS A 69 1.84 -0.32 10.48
CA LYS A 69 1.21 1.01 10.47
C LYS A 69 1.61 1.93 11.62
N SER A 70 2.02 1.37 12.77
CA SER A 70 2.44 2.18 13.92
C SER A 70 3.70 3.04 13.62
N ILE A 71 4.44 2.70 12.57
CA ILE A 71 5.58 3.50 12.10
C ILE A 71 5.14 4.93 11.80
N GLY A 72 4.09 5.10 10.98
CA GLY A 72 3.56 6.42 10.63
C GLY A 72 2.95 7.17 11.82
N GLU A 73 2.23 6.46 12.68
CA GLU A 73 1.70 7.06 13.92
C GLU A 73 2.83 7.62 14.80
N ASN A 74 3.89 6.85 14.97
CA ASN A 74 5.04 7.27 15.77
C ASN A 74 5.80 8.45 15.14
N ILE A 75 5.99 8.45 13.82
CA ILE A 75 6.59 9.59 13.10
C ILE A 75 5.76 10.86 13.32
N SER A 76 4.44 10.74 13.28
CA SER A 76 3.51 11.86 13.43
C SER A 76 3.63 12.60 14.78
N THR A 77 4.11 11.93 15.82
CA THR A 77 4.23 12.51 17.16
C THR A 77 5.30 13.58 17.26
N GLY A 78 6.34 13.55 16.43
CA GLY A 78 7.51 14.42 16.54
C GLY A 78 8.36 14.21 17.79
N LYS A 79 8.13 13.13 18.54
CA LYS A 79 8.83 12.83 19.79
C LYS A 79 10.00 11.86 19.53
N GLU A 80 11.15 12.18 20.12
CA GLU A 80 12.39 11.41 19.88
C GLU A 80 12.26 9.92 20.15
N ALA A 81 11.63 9.54 21.25
CA ALA A 81 11.47 8.12 21.62
C ALA A 81 10.57 7.36 20.62
N GLN A 82 9.48 7.98 20.15
CA GLN A 82 8.60 7.39 19.15
C GLN A 82 9.26 7.34 17.76
N TRP A 83 10.05 8.34 17.43
CA TRP A 83 10.85 8.30 16.19
C TRP A 83 11.89 7.19 16.23
N ALA A 84 12.58 6.99 17.37
CA ALA A 84 13.53 5.89 17.51
C ALA A 84 12.86 4.53 17.31
N ASP A 85 11.70 4.30 17.94
CA ASP A 85 10.91 3.09 17.75
C ASP A 85 10.45 2.90 16.29
N ALA A 86 9.98 3.98 15.65
CA ALA A 86 9.56 3.95 14.26
C ALA A 86 10.71 3.54 13.31
N TYR A 87 11.89 4.10 13.48
CA TYR A 87 13.06 3.78 12.65
C TYR A 87 13.57 2.37 12.89
N GLU A 88 13.56 1.88 14.13
CA GLU A 88 13.93 0.50 14.46
C GLU A 88 12.97 -0.49 13.78
N LYS A 89 11.67 -0.30 13.94
CA LYS A 89 10.65 -1.11 13.26
C LYS A 89 10.77 -1.05 11.75
N PHE A 90 10.96 0.15 11.19
CA PHE A 90 11.13 0.31 9.76
C PHE A 90 12.36 -0.46 9.24
N GLU A 91 13.46 -0.43 9.96
CA GLU A 91 14.66 -1.21 9.61
C GLU A 91 14.39 -2.72 9.63
N MET A 92 13.63 -3.22 10.61
CA MET A 92 13.19 -4.63 10.65
C MET A 92 12.31 -4.99 9.44
N ASN A 93 11.41 -4.08 9.02
CA ASN A 93 10.59 -4.28 7.82
C ASN A 93 11.46 -4.30 6.54
N CYS A 94 12.46 -3.43 6.46
CA CYS A 94 13.41 -3.40 5.34
C CYS A 94 14.26 -4.68 5.27
N ASP A 95 14.67 -5.23 6.41
CA ASP A 95 15.42 -6.50 6.47
C ASP A 95 14.58 -7.68 5.92
N ILE A 96 13.32 -7.77 6.30
CA ILE A 96 12.40 -8.76 5.68
C ILE A 96 12.31 -8.54 4.17
N ALA A 97 12.03 -7.32 3.74
CA ALA A 97 11.88 -6.99 2.32
C ALA A 97 13.12 -7.36 1.51
N GLN A 98 14.30 -7.00 1.97
CA GLN A 98 15.57 -7.34 1.31
C GLN A 98 15.79 -8.85 1.26
N SER A 99 15.51 -9.55 2.37
CA SER A 99 15.75 -10.99 2.50
C SER A 99 14.95 -11.85 1.52
N ILE A 100 13.81 -11.36 1.07
CA ILE A 100 12.92 -12.04 0.11
C ILE A 100 13.02 -11.48 -1.31
N GLY A 101 13.93 -10.54 -1.54
CA GLY A 101 14.19 -9.96 -2.85
C GLY A 101 13.14 -8.92 -3.29
N ALA A 102 12.35 -8.37 -2.36
CA ALA A 102 11.45 -7.26 -2.66
C ALA A 102 12.23 -6.05 -3.17
N LYS A 103 11.55 -5.21 -3.95
CA LYS A 103 12.13 -4.01 -4.56
C LYS A 103 11.51 -2.72 -4.03
N MET A 104 10.31 -2.81 -3.52
CA MET A 104 9.54 -1.67 -3.02
C MET A 104 9.09 -1.93 -1.59
N ILE A 105 9.05 -0.85 -0.82
CA ILE A 105 8.51 -0.85 0.54
C ILE A 105 7.53 0.31 0.69
N VAL A 106 6.30 -0.01 1.10
CA VAL A 106 5.22 0.97 1.28
C VAL A 106 5.15 1.40 2.73
N VAL A 107 5.02 2.68 2.97
CA VAL A 107 4.82 3.23 4.31
C VAL A 107 3.59 4.12 4.37
N HIS A 108 2.78 3.95 5.42
CA HIS A 108 1.92 5.01 5.91
C HIS A 108 2.83 6.01 6.64
N LEU A 109 3.16 7.14 6.01
CA LEU A 109 4.00 8.16 6.65
C LEU A 109 3.24 8.88 7.77
N TRP A 110 1.91 8.80 7.72
CA TRP A 110 0.96 9.19 8.78
C TRP A 110 -0.12 8.12 8.87
N ASP A 111 -0.68 7.92 10.04
CA ASP A 111 -1.78 6.99 10.27
C ASP A 111 -2.56 7.38 11.53
N GLY A 112 -3.83 7.01 11.62
CA GLY A 112 -4.70 7.34 12.74
C GLY A 112 -5.36 8.73 12.64
N LEU A 113 -6.37 8.95 13.48
CA LEU A 113 -7.29 10.10 13.38
C LEU A 113 -6.63 11.47 13.59
N THR A 114 -5.52 11.54 14.30
CA THR A 114 -4.84 12.81 14.62
C THR A 114 -3.43 12.89 14.05
N SER A 115 -3.04 11.92 13.24
CA SER A 115 -1.65 11.76 12.80
C SER A 115 -1.17 12.85 11.86
N ASP A 116 -2.07 13.54 11.16
CA ASP A 116 -1.74 14.67 10.29
C ASP A 116 -1.96 16.05 10.94
N SER A 117 -2.15 16.11 12.26
CA SER A 117 -2.36 17.38 12.99
C SER A 117 -1.14 18.31 12.99
N ASN A 118 0.05 17.77 12.85
CA ASN A 118 1.29 18.52 12.62
C ASN A 118 2.16 17.81 11.58
N PHE A 119 1.79 17.94 10.31
CA PHE A 119 2.41 17.24 9.21
C PHE A 119 3.90 17.56 8.99
N GLN A 120 4.40 18.67 9.57
CA GLN A 120 5.84 18.99 9.56
C GLN A 120 6.66 17.90 10.26
N ASN A 121 6.09 17.20 11.25
CA ASN A 121 6.75 16.05 11.86
C ASN A 121 6.96 14.92 10.84
N ASN A 122 5.95 14.67 10.01
CA ASN A 122 6.00 13.60 8.99
C ASN A 122 7.01 13.96 7.88
N ILE A 123 7.03 15.22 7.43
CA ILE A 123 8.01 15.71 6.46
C ILE A 123 9.44 15.57 7.05
N ALA A 124 9.64 15.97 8.29
CA ALA A 124 10.96 15.90 8.93
C ALA A 124 11.42 14.45 9.20
N GLY A 125 10.49 13.52 9.42
CA GLY A 125 10.80 12.10 9.63
C GLY A 125 11.15 11.32 8.37
N TYR A 126 10.68 11.76 7.20
CA TYR A 126 10.84 11.05 5.93
C TYR A 126 12.30 10.80 5.50
N PRO A 127 13.25 11.76 5.58
CA PRO A 127 14.60 11.56 5.05
C PRO A 127 15.31 10.36 5.64
N ARG A 128 15.14 10.10 6.94
CA ARG A 128 15.79 8.96 7.60
C ARG A 128 15.16 7.64 7.19
N LEU A 129 13.83 7.56 7.02
CA LEU A 129 13.16 6.38 6.45
C LEU A 129 13.72 6.09 5.05
N ASN A 130 13.80 7.11 4.20
CA ASN A 130 14.34 6.95 2.86
C ASN A 130 15.81 6.50 2.85
N GLN A 131 16.64 7.04 3.74
CA GLN A 131 18.03 6.63 3.89
C GLN A 131 18.14 5.15 4.32
N ILE A 132 17.30 4.71 5.25
CA ILE A 132 17.23 3.31 5.67
C ILE A 132 16.83 2.43 4.48
N ALA A 133 15.74 2.74 3.79
CA ALA A 133 15.28 1.98 2.62
C ALA A 133 16.39 1.84 1.56
N GLN A 134 17.10 2.93 1.25
CA GLN A 134 18.20 2.91 0.29
C GLN A 134 19.35 1.98 0.70
N ARG A 135 19.68 1.91 1.98
CA ARG A 135 20.72 0.97 2.49
C ARG A 135 20.34 -0.50 2.23
N TYR A 136 19.03 -0.80 2.21
CA TYR A 136 18.52 -2.13 1.91
C TYR A 136 18.22 -2.35 0.42
N GLY A 137 18.52 -1.36 -0.44
CA GLY A 137 18.26 -1.44 -1.87
C GLY A 137 16.78 -1.38 -2.25
N LEU A 138 15.95 -0.73 -1.42
CA LEU A 138 14.51 -0.64 -1.56
C LEU A 138 14.09 0.76 -2.02
N ASP A 139 13.07 0.82 -2.87
CA ASP A 139 12.35 2.03 -3.22
C ASP A 139 11.24 2.28 -2.19
N LEU A 140 11.35 3.39 -1.44
CA LEU A 140 10.35 3.78 -0.45
C LEU A 140 9.19 4.52 -1.09
N LEU A 141 7.99 3.98 -0.92
CA LEU A 141 6.76 4.57 -1.44
C LEU A 141 5.87 5.07 -0.30
N VAL A 142 5.46 6.33 -0.38
CA VAL A 142 4.51 6.93 0.59
C VAL A 142 3.09 6.79 0.06
N GLU A 143 2.19 6.25 0.86
CA GLU A 143 0.79 6.06 0.48
C GLU A 143 -0.07 7.30 0.81
N ASN A 144 -1.09 7.56 -0.01
CA ASN A 144 -2.09 8.61 0.19
C ASN A 144 -3.14 8.22 1.25
N VAL A 145 -2.67 8.00 2.47
CA VAL A 145 -3.51 7.61 3.60
C VAL A 145 -4.55 8.68 3.91
N VAL A 146 -5.73 8.27 4.36
CA VAL A 146 -6.77 9.20 4.77
C VAL A 146 -6.28 10.14 5.87
N CYS A 147 -6.76 11.37 5.83
CA CYS A 147 -6.42 12.45 6.76
C CYS A 147 -7.64 12.88 7.55
N SER A 148 -7.45 13.42 8.74
CA SER A 148 -8.51 14.00 9.55
C SER A 148 -8.47 15.53 9.59
N VAL A 149 -7.30 16.14 9.35
CA VAL A 149 -7.11 17.60 9.40
C VAL A 149 -7.02 18.20 8.00
N GLU A 150 -6.24 17.59 7.12
CA GLU A 150 -6.06 18.02 5.74
C GLU A 150 -6.51 16.93 4.75
N ASN A 151 -5.83 16.79 3.64
CA ASN A 151 -6.11 15.76 2.64
C ASN A 151 -4.80 15.18 2.06
N PRO A 152 -4.82 13.94 1.55
CA PRO A 152 -3.61 13.26 1.11
C PRO A 152 -2.90 13.96 -0.05
N MET A 153 -3.63 14.56 -0.99
CA MET A 153 -3.01 15.20 -2.14
C MET A 153 -2.22 16.45 -1.72
N LYS A 154 -2.72 17.22 -0.73
CA LYS A 154 -1.95 18.32 -0.15
C LYS A 154 -0.64 17.82 0.44
N HIS A 155 -0.67 16.71 1.17
CA HIS A 155 0.54 16.11 1.74
C HIS A 155 1.49 15.58 0.67
N PHE A 156 1.00 15.03 -0.42
CA PHE A 156 1.84 14.66 -1.56
C PHE A 156 2.53 15.88 -2.20
N CYS A 157 1.81 17.00 -2.34
CA CYS A 157 2.41 18.24 -2.84
C CYS A 157 3.51 18.76 -1.89
N GLU A 158 3.24 18.81 -0.60
CA GLU A 158 4.22 19.25 0.42
C GLU A 158 5.47 18.35 0.43
N LEU A 159 5.29 17.04 0.33
CA LEU A 159 6.42 16.09 0.23
C LEU A 159 7.21 16.28 -1.06
N ASN A 160 6.53 16.43 -2.20
CA ASN A 160 7.18 16.64 -3.49
C ASN A 160 7.94 17.97 -3.57
N GLU A 161 7.41 19.04 -2.97
CA GLU A 161 8.09 20.33 -2.88
C GLU A 161 9.37 20.26 -2.06
N THR A 162 9.33 19.47 -0.98
CA THR A 162 10.48 19.30 -0.07
C THR A 162 11.48 18.26 -0.59
N TYR A 163 10.97 17.16 -1.14
CA TYR A 163 11.75 16.01 -1.63
C TYR A 163 11.31 15.63 -3.05
N PRO A 164 11.85 16.28 -4.09
CA PRO A 164 11.39 16.08 -5.48
C PRO A 164 11.50 14.65 -6.03
N ASN A 165 12.28 13.80 -5.37
CA ASN A 165 12.47 12.39 -5.75
C ASN A 165 11.62 11.42 -4.92
N VAL A 166 10.66 11.90 -4.13
CA VAL A 166 9.74 11.04 -3.39
C VAL A 166 8.88 10.21 -4.33
N HIS A 167 8.68 8.93 -4.01
CA HIS A 167 7.78 8.06 -4.74
C HIS A 167 6.53 7.75 -3.92
N PHE A 168 5.44 7.45 -4.61
CA PHE A 168 4.13 7.31 -4.01
C PHE A 168 3.43 6.01 -4.39
N VAL A 169 2.61 5.54 -3.46
CA VAL A 169 1.48 4.64 -3.74
C VAL A 169 0.21 5.47 -3.82
N PHE A 170 -0.61 5.20 -4.81
CA PHE A 170 -1.94 5.78 -4.90
C PHE A 170 -2.99 4.69 -4.64
N ASP A 171 -3.68 4.80 -3.50
CA ASP A 171 -4.83 3.97 -3.14
C ASP A 171 -6.11 4.65 -3.64
N THR A 172 -6.86 3.94 -4.47
CA THR A 172 -8.10 4.47 -5.09
C THR A 172 -9.21 4.70 -4.06
N LYS A 173 -9.33 3.85 -3.03
CA LYS A 173 -10.29 4.02 -1.93
C LYS A 173 -9.97 5.26 -1.10
N MET A 174 -8.71 5.44 -0.72
CA MET A 174 -8.28 6.59 0.09
C MET A 174 -8.48 7.90 -0.67
N ALA A 175 -8.19 7.91 -1.96
CA ALA A 175 -8.50 9.05 -2.82
C ALA A 175 -10.00 9.32 -2.92
N ALA A 176 -10.82 8.29 -3.14
CA ALA A 176 -12.27 8.44 -3.22
C ALA A 176 -12.89 8.91 -1.90
N PHE A 177 -12.38 8.47 -0.75
CA PHE A 177 -12.80 8.94 0.57
C PHE A 177 -12.67 10.47 0.72
N HIS A 178 -11.61 11.04 0.17
CA HIS A 178 -11.39 12.50 0.14
C HIS A 178 -11.93 13.20 -1.12
N GLY A 179 -12.67 12.50 -1.97
CA GLY A 179 -13.15 13.07 -3.23
C GLY A 179 -12.03 13.42 -4.21
N GLN A 180 -10.90 12.73 -4.17
CA GLN A 180 -9.67 13.08 -4.88
C GLN A 180 -9.28 12.11 -6.01
N ILE A 181 -10.12 11.11 -6.32
CA ILE A 181 -9.81 10.17 -7.41
C ILE A 181 -9.62 10.88 -8.76
N ASP A 182 -10.44 11.90 -9.03
CA ASP A 182 -10.42 12.64 -10.31
C ASP A 182 -9.19 13.55 -10.46
N LEU A 183 -8.49 13.88 -9.38
CA LEU A 183 -7.26 14.66 -9.44
C LEU A 183 -6.16 13.98 -10.29
N LEU A 184 -6.18 12.64 -10.37
CA LEU A 184 -5.30 11.91 -11.29
C LEU A 184 -5.43 12.36 -12.75
N TYR A 185 -6.61 12.85 -13.15
CA TYR A 185 -6.91 13.19 -14.53
C TYR A 185 -6.68 14.67 -14.85
N GLU A 186 -6.37 15.47 -13.83
CA GLU A 186 -6.18 16.91 -13.96
C GLU A 186 -4.73 17.25 -14.30
N SER A 187 -4.55 18.22 -15.19
CA SER A 187 -3.21 18.64 -15.64
C SER A 187 -2.32 19.20 -14.53
N GLU A 188 -2.92 19.78 -13.49
CA GLU A 188 -2.21 20.29 -12.31
C GLU A 188 -1.40 19.20 -11.59
N TYR A 189 -1.89 17.96 -11.62
CA TYR A 189 -1.27 16.81 -10.94
C TYR A 189 -0.51 15.88 -11.89
N GLU A 190 -0.31 16.27 -13.16
CA GLU A 190 0.36 15.40 -14.14
C GLU A 190 1.80 15.03 -13.77
N TRP A 191 2.44 15.79 -12.89
CA TRP A 191 3.77 15.49 -12.36
C TRP A 191 3.83 14.13 -11.67
N LEU A 192 2.74 13.65 -11.08
CA LEU A 192 2.64 12.35 -10.41
C LEU A 192 3.03 11.19 -11.34
N TRP A 193 2.57 11.23 -12.59
CA TRP A 193 2.87 10.15 -13.55
C TRP A 193 3.92 10.54 -14.60
N ARG A 194 4.02 11.78 -15.00
CA ARG A 194 5.06 12.22 -15.95
C ARG A 194 6.46 12.05 -15.42
N ARG A 195 6.65 12.27 -14.12
CA ARG A 195 7.91 12.04 -13.41
C ARG A 195 8.04 10.62 -12.87
N LYS A 196 7.07 9.76 -13.13
CA LYS A 196 6.98 8.39 -12.59
C LYS A 196 7.09 8.35 -11.05
N GLN A 197 6.48 9.30 -10.37
CA GLN A 197 6.48 9.35 -8.90
C GLN A 197 5.43 8.40 -8.30
N ILE A 198 4.31 8.14 -9.01
CA ILE A 198 3.46 6.99 -8.66
C ILE A 198 4.13 5.71 -9.19
N ARG A 199 4.54 4.85 -8.29
CA ARG A 199 5.22 3.59 -8.56
C ARG A 199 4.37 2.38 -8.17
N HIS A 200 3.21 2.61 -7.59
CA HIS A 200 2.32 1.54 -7.13
C HIS A 200 0.89 2.03 -7.01
N PHE A 201 -0.08 1.15 -7.35
CA PHE A 201 -1.49 1.39 -7.11
C PHE A 201 -2.06 0.33 -6.17
N HIS A 202 -2.76 0.77 -5.12
CA HIS A 202 -3.71 -0.06 -4.40
C HIS A 202 -5.09 0.12 -5.03
N VAL A 203 -5.69 -0.98 -5.47
CA VAL A 203 -6.94 -0.97 -6.24
C VAL A 203 -8.06 -1.51 -5.37
N ASN A 204 -8.79 -0.60 -4.76
CA ASN A 204 -9.90 -0.87 -3.87
C ASN A 204 -11.10 -0.01 -4.24
N ASP A 205 -12.32 -0.56 -4.15
CA ASP A 205 -13.52 0.23 -4.34
C ASP A 205 -13.98 0.88 -3.03
N TYR A 206 -14.82 1.90 -3.14
CA TYR A 206 -15.34 2.67 -2.03
C TYR A 206 -16.79 3.07 -2.30
N ALA A 207 -17.68 2.87 -1.31
CA ALA A 207 -19.10 3.14 -1.46
C ALA A 207 -19.60 4.34 -0.63
N GLY A 208 -18.78 4.86 0.28
CA GLY A 208 -19.12 6.00 1.13
C GLY A 208 -19.15 7.33 0.40
N GLY A 209 -19.49 8.39 1.12
CA GLY A 209 -19.37 9.77 0.68
C GLY A 209 -18.05 10.42 1.10
N TYR A 210 -17.99 11.75 0.99
CA TYR A 210 -16.81 12.53 1.39
C TYR A 210 -16.56 12.39 2.89
N MET A 211 -15.38 11.90 3.25
CA MET A 211 -14.94 11.66 4.63
C MET A 211 -15.92 10.84 5.48
N ASP A 212 -16.56 9.87 4.86
CA ASP A 212 -17.51 8.97 5.54
C ASP A 212 -16.77 7.83 6.27
N TRP A 213 -16.32 8.16 7.49
CA TRP A 213 -15.54 7.24 8.34
C TRP A 213 -16.27 5.92 8.63
N GLY A 214 -17.61 5.95 8.69
CA GLY A 214 -18.42 4.75 8.93
C GLY A 214 -18.37 3.73 7.80
N ASN A 215 -18.07 4.18 6.58
CA ASN A 215 -17.98 3.37 5.37
C ASN A 215 -16.55 3.22 4.82
N LEU A 216 -15.54 3.64 5.58
CA LEU A 216 -14.13 3.49 5.18
C LEU A 216 -13.69 2.02 5.28
N ARG A 217 -13.88 1.31 4.20
CA ARG A 217 -13.43 -0.09 4.06
C ARG A 217 -13.08 -0.40 2.61
N SER A 218 -12.13 -1.32 2.42
CA SER A 218 -11.73 -1.78 1.09
C SER A 218 -12.77 -2.74 0.53
N LEU A 219 -13.46 -2.31 -0.52
CA LEU A 219 -14.45 -3.12 -1.22
C LEU A 219 -13.85 -3.73 -2.49
N PRO A 220 -14.38 -4.90 -2.92
CA PRO A 220 -14.07 -5.43 -4.24
C PRO A 220 -14.48 -4.45 -5.34
N ILE A 221 -13.73 -4.43 -6.42
CA ILE A 221 -14.03 -3.64 -7.63
C ILE A 221 -15.48 -3.93 -8.10
N GLY A 222 -16.24 -2.87 -8.33
CA GLY A 222 -17.64 -2.93 -8.74
C GLY A 222 -18.64 -3.03 -7.59
N LYS A 223 -18.19 -3.03 -6.34
CA LYS A 223 -19.06 -3.01 -5.15
C LYS A 223 -19.20 -1.62 -4.53
N GLY A 224 -18.49 -0.63 -5.06
CA GLY A 224 -18.55 0.76 -4.67
C GLY A 224 -18.97 1.68 -5.81
N LYS A 225 -18.42 2.89 -5.81
CA LYS A 225 -18.80 3.98 -6.72
C LYS A 225 -17.67 4.48 -7.63
N ILE A 226 -16.45 3.91 -7.50
CA ILE A 226 -15.30 4.36 -8.30
C ILE A 226 -15.49 3.90 -9.75
N ASP A 227 -15.30 4.80 -10.71
CA ASP A 227 -15.28 4.48 -12.14
C ASP A 227 -13.96 3.82 -12.54
N PHE A 228 -13.87 2.50 -12.32
CA PHE A 228 -12.67 1.74 -12.66
C PHE A 228 -12.43 1.63 -14.16
N LYS A 229 -13.46 1.76 -14.98
CA LYS A 229 -13.25 1.80 -16.43
C LYS A 229 -12.41 3.04 -16.80
N ARG A 230 -12.81 4.21 -16.31
CA ARG A 230 -12.06 5.47 -16.51
C ARG A 230 -10.66 5.37 -15.92
N PHE A 231 -10.52 4.78 -14.73
CA PHE A 231 -9.23 4.60 -14.07
C PHE A 231 -8.27 3.75 -14.92
N PHE A 232 -8.69 2.57 -15.39
CA PHE A 232 -7.83 1.71 -16.20
C PHE A 232 -7.58 2.26 -17.61
N ASP A 233 -8.53 2.98 -18.21
CA ASP A 233 -8.31 3.70 -19.46
C ASP A 233 -7.21 4.77 -19.30
N PHE A 234 -7.22 5.48 -18.16
CA PHE A 234 -6.18 6.43 -17.80
C PHE A 234 -4.82 5.75 -17.58
N VAL A 235 -4.78 4.67 -16.81
CA VAL A 235 -3.56 3.89 -16.54
C VAL A 235 -2.89 3.44 -17.84
N LYS A 236 -3.68 2.94 -18.81
CA LYS A 236 -3.18 2.60 -20.13
C LYS A 236 -2.65 3.81 -20.90
N LYS A 237 -3.39 4.93 -20.86
CA LYS A 237 -3.02 6.17 -21.55
C LYS A 237 -1.67 6.72 -21.09
N ILE A 238 -1.36 6.65 -19.80
CA ILE A 238 -0.08 7.13 -19.26
C ILE A 238 1.07 6.14 -19.41
N GLY A 239 0.79 4.91 -19.88
CA GLY A 239 1.79 3.86 -20.04
C GLY A 239 2.35 3.35 -18.70
N TYR A 240 1.51 3.32 -17.66
CA TYR A 240 1.92 2.79 -16.36
C TYR A 240 2.27 1.30 -16.45
N ASP A 241 3.40 0.92 -15.90
CA ASP A 241 3.99 -0.42 -16.04
C ASP A 241 4.57 -0.98 -14.71
N ASP A 242 4.10 -0.50 -13.57
CA ASP A 242 4.43 -1.04 -12.25
C ASP A 242 3.26 -1.90 -11.71
N PHE A 243 3.17 -2.12 -10.41
CA PHE A 243 2.26 -3.07 -9.80
C PHE A 243 0.89 -2.49 -9.46
N PHE A 244 -0.09 -3.40 -9.36
CA PHE A 244 -1.41 -3.17 -8.77
C PHE A 244 -1.62 -4.16 -7.65
N THR A 245 -2.00 -3.71 -6.47
CA THR A 245 -2.36 -4.59 -5.34
C THR A 245 -3.85 -4.51 -5.04
N VAL A 246 -4.49 -5.67 -4.94
CA VAL A 246 -5.85 -5.82 -4.42
C VAL A 246 -5.79 -6.02 -2.92
N GLU A 247 -6.53 -5.22 -2.16
CA GLU A 247 -6.56 -5.25 -0.68
C GLU A 247 -7.95 -5.50 -0.10
N ALA A 248 -8.96 -5.73 -0.93
CA ALA A 248 -10.31 -5.96 -0.45
C ALA A 248 -10.35 -7.15 0.53
N THR A 249 -10.87 -6.91 1.73
CA THR A 249 -10.99 -7.95 2.75
C THR A 249 -11.77 -9.14 2.21
N ALA A 250 -11.15 -10.30 2.21
CA ALA A 250 -11.61 -11.47 1.49
C ALA A 250 -12.28 -12.52 2.37
N HIS A 251 -12.57 -12.21 3.64
CA HIS A 251 -13.23 -13.18 4.53
C HIS A 251 -14.75 -13.10 4.37
N ASN A 252 -15.36 -14.25 4.12
CA ASN A 252 -16.82 -14.38 4.16
C ASN A 252 -17.32 -14.40 5.61
N GLY A 253 -18.66 -14.43 5.80
CA GLY A 253 -19.26 -14.45 7.12
C GLY A 253 -18.90 -15.65 8.02
N ALA A 254 -18.26 -16.69 7.47
CA ALA A 254 -17.72 -17.84 8.20
C ALA A 254 -16.21 -17.71 8.50
N GLY A 255 -15.59 -16.59 8.18
CA GLY A 255 -14.15 -16.37 8.39
C GLY A 255 -13.25 -17.11 7.42
N VAL A 256 -13.80 -17.59 6.30
CA VAL A 256 -13.05 -18.28 5.22
C VAL A 256 -12.73 -17.28 4.13
N VAL A 257 -11.52 -17.38 3.55
CA VAL A 257 -11.09 -16.54 2.44
C VAL A 257 -11.95 -16.84 1.19
N ASP A 258 -12.55 -15.81 0.62
CA ASP A 258 -13.32 -15.86 -0.61
C ASP A 258 -12.39 -15.80 -1.83
N VAL A 259 -11.85 -16.96 -2.18
CA VAL A 259 -10.90 -17.11 -3.30
C VAL A 259 -11.54 -16.72 -4.64
N ASP A 260 -12.81 -17.04 -4.85
CA ASP A 260 -13.51 -16.75 -6.11
C ASP A 260 -13.68 -15.23 -6.30
N MET A 261 -14.03 -14.51 -5.23
CA MET A 261 -14.12 -13.04 -5.27
C MET A 261 -12.77 -12.42 -5.63
N LEU A 262 -11.68 -12.85 -5.00
CA LEU A 262 -10.33 -12.34 -5.29
C LEU A 262 -9.91 -12.65 -6.71
N ASN A 263 -10.08 -13.90 -7.17
CA ASN A 263 -9.76 -14.30 -8.53
C ASN A 263 -10.56 -13.54 -9.58
N GLY A 264 -11.82 -13.20 -9.28
CA GLY A 264 -12.65 -12.33 -10.11
C GLY A 264 -12.06 -10.92 -10.25
N GLN A 265 -11.52 -10.34 -9.19
CA GLN A 265 -10.87 -9.04 -9.24
C GLN A 265 -9.56 -9.07 -10.06
N PHE A 266 -8.73 -10.09 -9.88
CA PHE A 266 -7.51 -10.24 -10.69
C PHE A 266 -7.84 -10.39 -12.18
N ALA A 267 -8.86 -11.16 -12.50
CA ALA A 267 -9.33 -11.32 -13.88
C ALA A 267 -9.85 -10.00 -14.47
N TYR A 268 -10.62 -9.22 -13.68
CA TYR A 268 -11.11 -7.91 -14.12
C TYR A 268 -9.96 -6.95 -14.43
N ILE A 269 -8.96 -6.86 -13.55
CA ILE A 269 -7.80 -5.98 -13.78
C ILE A 269 -7.06 -6.41 -15.04
N ARG A 270 -6.77 -7.71 -15.22
CA ARG A 270 -6.10 -8.22 -16.42
C ARG A 270 -6.86 -7.89 -17.71
N ALA A 271 -8.17 -8.03 -17.69
CA ALA A 271 -9.01 -7.72 -18.84
C ALA A 271 -9.08 -6.21 -19.13
N SER A 272 -8.80 -5.36 -18.13
CA SER A 272 -8.84 -3.90 -18.24
C SER A 272 -7.52 -3.29 -18.71
N LEU A 273 -6.41 -4.01 -18.57
CA LEU A 273 -5.07 -3.60 -19.00
C LEU A 273 -4.79 -4.07 -20.43
#